data_ad61b6f9d81d0307b7131739b3788ca8
#
_entry.id   ad61b6f9d81d0307b7131739b3788ca8
#
_cell.length_a   1.000
_cell.length_b   1.000
_cell.length_c   1.000
_cell.angle_alpha   90.00
_cell.angle_beta   90.00
_cell.angle_gamma   90.00
#
_symmetry.space_group_name_H-M   'P 1'
#
loop_
_entity.id
_entity.type
_entity.pdbx_description
1 polymer ?
#
loop_
_entity_poly.entity_id
_entity_poly.type
_entity_poly.pdbx_seq_one_letter_code
_entity_poly.pdbx_strand_id
1 'polypeptide(L)'
;MTKRIPLPEPVARIYKATAELEALYPGRKFTPDGHLVGSIGEVIAAEALGLTLYPMSQPGHDAFDANGDVQIKLTAGKSIAMYACCVRLVVLRVVSPEEAEIVYDGAGQPAWDAAGAMQKNGQRAISLSKLRAIAAASFTA
;
A
#
# COMPACT_ATOMS: atom_id res chain seq x y z
N MET A 1 8.24 13.23 -7.24
CA MET A 1 6.98 13.86 -6.85
C MET A 1 5.96 12.82 -6.42
N THR A 2 5.32 13.06 -5.31
CA THR A 2 4.33 12.15 -4.77
C THR A 2 2.96 12.44 -5.39
N LYS A 3 2.31 11.41 -5.92
CA LYS A 3 0.97 11.57 -6.49
C LYS A 3 -0.08 11.37 -5.41
N ARG A 4 -0.95 12.37 -5.23
CA ARG A 4 -2.09 12.30 -4.31
C ARG A 4 -3.32 11.81 -5.05
N ILE A 5 -4.09 10.96 -4.39
CA ILE A 5 -5.36 10.47 -4.93
C ILE A 5 -6.46 10.63 -3.89
N PRO A 6 -7.68 11.00 -4.30
CA PRO A 6 -8.79 11.10 -3.37
C PRO A 6 -9.26 9.73 -2.92
N LEU A 7 -9.63 9.62 -1.64
CA LEU A 7 -10.26 8.41 -1.13
C LEU A 7 -11.77 8.51 -1.32
N PRO A 8 -12.44 7.41 -1.71
CA PRO A 8 -13.90 7.40 -1.80
C PRO A 8 -14.53 7.76 -0.46
N GLU A 9 -15.69 8.38 -0.50
CA GLU A 9 -16.36 8.86 0.70
C GLU A 9 -16.58 7.77 1.76
N PRO A 10 -17.01 6.53 1.40
CA PRO A 10 -17.09 5.46 2.40
C PRO A 10 -15.78 5.13 3.10
N VAL A 11 -14.65 5.19 2.37
CA VAL A 11 -13.33 4.99 2.97
C VAL A 11 -13.01 6.13 3.93
N ALA A 12 -13.29 7.37 3.52
CA ALA A 12 -13.10 8.54 4.40
C ALA A 12 -13.88 8.39 5.70
N ARG A 13 -15.11 7.90 5.64
CA ARG A 13 -15.92 7.66 6.83
C ARG A 13 -15.30 6.64 7.77
N ILE A 14 -14.71 5.58 7.23
CA ILE A 14 -14.03 4.56 8.04
C ILE A 14 -12.88 5.19 8.82
N TYR A 15 -12.01 5.93 8.15
CA TYR A 15 -10.85 6.54 8.81
C TYR A 15 -11.25 7.65 9.78
N LYS A 16 -12.30 8.41 9.48
CA LYS A 16 -12.84 9.40 10.41
C LYS A 16 -13.42 8.74 11.66
N ALA A 17 -14.16 7.64 11.48
CA ALA A 17 -14.75 6.92 12.61
C ALA A 17 -13.68 6.31 13.52
N THR A 18 -12.60 5.76 12.96
CA THR A 18 -11.50 5.23 13.78
C THR A 18 -10.79 6.34 14.55
N ALA A 19 -10.61 7.52 13.95
CA ALA A 19 -10.03 8.67 14.65
C ALA A 19 -10.93 9.12 15.80
N GLU A 20 -12.23 9.12 15.59
CA GLU A 20 -13.19 9.46 16.66
C GLU A 20 -13.14 8.45 17.81
N LEU A 21 -13.03 7.16 17.48
CA LEU A 21 -12.90 6.11 18.50
C LEU A 21 -11.61 6.30 19.32
N GLU A 22 -10.51 6.65 18.66
CA GLU A 22 -9.24 6.88 19.36
C GLU A 22 -9.30 8.11 20.26
N ALA A 23 -10.08 9.12 19.86
CA ALA A 23 -10.31 10.29 20.72
C ALA A 23 -11.20 9.95 21.93
N LEU A 24 -12.21 9.10 21.74
CA LEU A 24 -13.10 8.67 22.81
C LEU A 24 -12.42 7.74 23.81
N TYR A 25 -11.48 6.93 23.35
CA TYR A 25 -10.80 5.93 24.17
C TYR A 25 -9.28 6.15 24.10
N PRO A 26 -8.75 7.15 24.80
CA PRO A 26 -7.32 7.47 24.74
C PRO A 26 -6.43 6.28 25.09
N GLY A 27 -5.34 6.12 24.35
CA GLY A 27 -4.39 5.05 24.56
C GLY A 27 -4.71 3.76 23.84
N ARG A 28 -5.86 3.65 23.20
CA ARG A 28 -6.26 2.47 22.44
C ARG A 28 -6.26 2.77 20.95
N LYS A 29 -5.73 1.85 20.15
CA LYS A 29 -5.67 2.00 18.70
C LYS A 29 -6.83 1.29 18.02
N PHE A 30 -7.38 1.90 16.99
CA PHE A 30 -8.45 1.35 16.15
C PHE A 30 -8.01 1.33 14.69
N THR A 31 -6.78 0.88 14.46
CA THR A 31 -6.16 0.91 13.14
C THR A 31 -6.81 -0.11 12.21
N PRO A 32 -7.38 0.33 11.07
CA PRO A 32 -7.84 -0.62 10.06
C PRO A 32 -6.69 -1.47 9.55
N ASP A 33 -6.93 -2.78 9.38
CA ASP A 33 -5.92 -3.70 8.89
C ASP A 33 -6.57 -4.88 8.15
N GLY A 34 -5.77 -5.87 7.78
CA GLY A 34 -6.22 -7.11 7.20
C GLY A 34 -6.97 -6.94 5.87
N HIS A 35 -8.06 -7.69 5.73
CA HIS A 35 -8.87 -7.69 4.50
C HIS A 35 -9.42 -6.32 4.14
N LEU A 36 -9.84 -5.54 5.14
CA LEU A 36 -10.38 -4.22 4.90
C LEU A 36 -9.36 -3.32 4.20
N VAL A 37 -8.16 -3.24 4.76
CA VAL A 37 -7.10 -2.39 4.21
C VAL A 37 -6.62 -2.93 2.87
N GLY A 38 -6.48 -4.24 2.74
CA GLY A 38 -6.11 -4.87 1.48
C GLY A 38 -7.07 -4.53 0.36
N SER A 39 -8.35 -4.69 0.61
CA SER A 39 -9.39 -4.40 -0.40
C SER A 39 -9.44 -2.92 -0.75
N ILE A 40 -9.34 -2.04 0.24
CA ILE A 40 -9.30 -0.60 0.00
C ILE A 40 -8.12 -0.25 -0.92
N GLY A 41 -6.92 -0.74 -0.59
CA GLY A 41 -5.73 -0.47 -1.40
C GLY A 41 -5.89 -0.93 -2.84
N GLU A 42 -6.43 -2.12 -3.03
CA GLU A 42 -6.64 -2.70 -4.37
C GLU A 42 -7.58 -1.84 -5.20
N VAL A 43 -8.74 -1.45 -4.66
CA VAL A 43 -9.72 -0.71 -5.46
C VAL A 43 -9.24 0.72 -5.77
N ILE A 44 -8.61 1.40 -4.82
CA ILE A 44 -8.14 2.77 -5.09
C ILE A 44 -6.97 2.78 -6.07
N ALA A 45 -6.05 1.80 -5.98
CA ALA A 45 -4.95 1.69 -6.93
C ALA A 45 -5.46 1.35 -8.33
N ALA A 46 -6.41 0.42 -8.43
CA ALA A 46 -6.99 0.04 -9.71
C ALA A 46 -7.66 1.23 -10.40
N GLU A 47 -8.42 2.02 -9.67
CA GLU A 47 -9.04 3.22 -10.23
C GLU A 47 -8.02 4.27 -10.64
N ALA A 48 -7.04 4.52 -9.79
CA ALA A 48 -6.05 5.57 -10.05
C ALA A 48 -5.10 5.24 -11.21
N LEU A 49 -4.77 3.96 -11.38
CA LEU A 49 -3.76 3.51 -12.33
C LEU A 49 -4.30 2.70 -13.51
N GLY A 50 -5.63 2.53 -13.58
CA GLY A 50 -6.23 1.79 -14.69
C GLY A 50 -5.91 0.30 -14.67
N LEU A 51 -5.83 -0.30 -13.49
CA LEU A 51 -5.52 -1.73 -13.36
C LEU A 51 -6.80 -2.56 -13.34
N THR A 52 -6.67 -3.83 -13.73
CA THR A 52 -7.75 -4.82 -13.61
C THR A 52 -7.46 -5.69 -12.40
N LEU A 53 -8.40 -5.75 -11.47
CA LEU A 53 -8.25 -6.57 -10.27
C LEU A 53 -8.44 -8.04 -10.57
N TYR A 54 -7.60 -8.89 -9.97
CA TYR A 54 -7.86 -10.32 -9.94
C TYR A 54 -8.94 -10.65 -8.92
N PRO A 55 -9.60 -11.81 -9.04
CA PRO A 55 -10.51 -12.28 -7.98
C PRO A 55 -9.75 -12.40 -6.65
N MET A 56 -10.45 -12.19 -5.54
CA MET A 56 -9.87 -12.16 -4.19
C MET A 56 -9.05 -13.40 -3.83
N SER A 57 -9.33 -14.53 -4.43
CA SER A 57 -8.66 -15.79 -4.13
C SER A 57 -7.38 -16.01 -4.94
N GLN A 58 -7.01 -15.09 -5.82
CA GLN A 58 -5.83 -15.26 -6.67
C GLN A 58 -4.55 -15.05 -5.86
N PRO A 59 -3.70 -16.08 -5.70
CA PRO A 59 -2.48 -15.93 -4.88
C PRO A 59 -1.40 -15.10 -5.58
N GLY A 60 -0.69 -14.32 -4.80
CA GLY A 60 0.54 -13.65 -5.24
C GLY A 60 0.38 -12.38 -6.04
N HIS A 61 -0.79 -12.12 -6.59
CA HIS A 61 -1.04 -10.94 -7.44
C HIS A 61 -2.39 -10.35 -7.13
N ASP A 62 -2.45 -9.02 -7.06
CA ASP A 62 -3.69 -8.31 -6.75
C ASP A 62 -4.37 -7.78 -7.99
N ALA A 63 -3.59 -7.41 -9.02
CA ALA A 63 -4.10 -6.79 -10.23
C ALA A 63 -3.13 -7.01 -11.39
N PHE A 64 -3.53 -6.55 -12.57
CA PHE A 64 -2.69 -6.60 -13.76
C PHE A 64 -3.09 -5.49 -14.75
N ASP A 65 -2.18 -5.22 -15.68
CA ASP A 65 -2.45 -4.41 -16.87
C ASP A 65 -1.64 -4.97 -18.05
N ALA A 66 -1.53 -4.20 -19.13
CA ALA A 66 -0.80 -4.63 -20.33
C ALA A 66 0.69 -4.93 -20.04
N ASN A 67 1.23 -4.37 -18.97
CA ASN A 67 2.64 -4.53 -18.58
C ASN A 67 2.88 -5.67 -17.60
N GLY A 68 1.85 -6.35 -17.15
CA GLY A 68 1.97 -7.53 -16.31
C GLY A 68 1.27 -7.39 -14.94
N ASP A 69 1.68 -8.28 -14.04
CA ASP A 69 1.05 -8.41 -12.72
C ASP A 69 1.56 -7.36 -11.75
N VAL A 70 0.67 -6.96 -10.83
CA VAL A 70 0.93 -5.91 -9.86
C VAL A 70 0.56 -6.40 -8.47
N GLN A 71 1.42 -6.14 -7.50
CA GLN A 71 1.11 -6.32 -6.09
C GLN A 71 0.85 -4.94 -5.48
N ILE A 72 -0.22 -4.82 -4.70
CA ILE A 72 -0.66 -3.55 -4.13
C ILE A 72 -0.60 -3.62 -2.62
N LYS A 73 -0.04 -2.59 -2.00
CA LYS A 73 0.04 -2.45 -0.54
C LYS A 73 -0.47 -1.08 -0.14
N LEU A 74 -1.29 -1.05 0.90
CA LEU A 74 -1.77 0.20 1.50
C LEU A 74 -1.39 0.21 2.97
N THR A 75 -0.92 1.34 3.46
CA THR A 75 -0.62 1.52 4.88
C THR A 75 -0.99 2.92 5.34
N ALA A 76 -1.35 3.06 6.60
CA ALA A 76 -1.44 4.35 7.28
C ALA A 76 -0.20 4.60 8.14
N GLY A 77 0.73 3.65 8.20
CA GLY A 77 1.94 3.71 8.99
C GLY A 77 3.17 4.10 8.19
N LYS A 78 4.32 3.57 8.59
CA LYS A 78 5.63 3.95 8.04
C LYS A 78 6.32 2.84 7.24
N SER A 79 5.72 1.67 7.17
CA SER A 79 6.32 0.53 6.47
C SER A 79 5.24 -0.39 5.92
N ILE A 80 5.66 -1.25 4.99
CA ILE A 80 4.85 -2.34 4.48
C ILE A 80 5.62 -3.64 4.64
N ALA A 81 4.92 -4.76 4.45
CA ALA A 81 5.55 -6.08 4.51
C ALA A 81 5.31 -6.81 3.19
N MET A 82 6.35 -7.52 2.73
CA MET A 82 6.31 -8.29 1.50
C MET A 82 6.56 -9.76 1.81
N TYR A 83 5.77 -10.65 1.22
CA TYR A 83 5.97 -12.11 1.34
C TYR A 83 6.92 -12.63 0.28
N ALA A 84 6.98 -11.99 -0.88
CA ALA A 84 7.79 -12.44 -2.01
C ALA A 84 8.10 -11.25 -2.91
N CYS A 85 9.06 -11.45 -3.80
CA CYS A 85 9.31 -10.49 -4.87
C CYS A 85 8.15 -10.50 -5.86
N CYS A 86 7.90 -9.37 -6.50
CA CYS A 86 6.86 -9.22 -7.51
C CYS A 86 7.40 -8.42 -8.69
N VAL A 87 6.70 -8.51 -9.82
CA VAL A 87 7.11 -7.80 -11.05
C VAL A 87 6.96 -6.29 -10.85
N ARG A 88 5.79 -5.87 -10.41
CA ARG A 88 5.49 -4.45 -10.13
C ARG A 88 4.86 -4.33 -8.75
N LEU A 89 5.35 -3.38 -7.99
CA LEU A 89 4.86 -3.07 -6.66
C LEU A 89 4.28 -1.66 -6.64
N VAL A 90 3.06 -1.54 -6.15
CA VAL A 90 2.41 -0.25 -5.91
C VAL A 90 2.15 -0.13 -4.42
N VAL A 91 2.70 0.93 -3.81
CA VAL A 91 2.53 1.18 -2.38
C VAL A 91 1.85 2.53 -2.19
N LEU A 92 0.75 2.51 -1.44
CA LEU A 92 -0.02 3.71 -1.13
C LEU A 92 0.01 3.95 0.38
N ARG A 93 -0.03 5.22 0.74
CA ARG A 93 -0.11 5.64 2.14
C ARG A 93 -1.36 6.50 2.35
N VAL A 94 -2.12 6.20 3.39
CA VAL A 94 -3.23 7.07 3.81
C VAL A 94 -2.63 8.30 4.47
N VAL A 95 -2.85 9.46 3.86
CA VAL A 95 -2.33 10.75 4.35
C VAL A 95 -3.32 11.38 5.31
N SER A 96 -4.60 11.29 4.98
CA SER A 96 -5.72 11.80 5.77
C SER A 96 -6.94 10.95 5.43
N PRO A 97 -8.06 11.10 6.15
CA PRO A 97 -9.27 10.37 5.79
C PRO A 97 -9.72 10.59 4.34
N GLU A 98 -9.38 11.71 3.75
CA GLU A 98 -9.82 12.07 2.40
C GLU A 98 -8.80 11.78 1.30
N GLU A 99 -7.53 11.51 1.64
CA GLU A 99 -6.47 11.39 0.64
C GLU A 99 -5.47 10.29 0.94
N ALA A 100 -5.02 9.62 -0.12
CA ALA A 100 -3.85 8.75 -0.08
C ALA A 100 -2.80 9.28 -1.06
N GLU A 101 -1.57 8.80 -0.92
CA GLU A 101 -0.50 9.12 -1.86
C GLU A 101 0.11 7.83 -2.39
N ILE A 102 0.56 7.85 -3.64
CA ILE A 102 1.35 6.76 -4.20
C ILE A 102 2.80 7.01 -3.80
N VAL A 103 3.30 6.18 -2.89
CA VAL A 103 4.67 6.26 -2.38
C VAL A 103 5.65 5.61 -3.35
N TYR A 104 5.23 4.52 -3.97
CA TYR A 104 6.07 3.73 -4.87
C TYR A 104 5.20 3.10 -5.94
N ASP A 105 5.64 3.18 -7.17
CA ASP A 105 5.06 2.48 -8.31
C ASP A 105 6.21 2.10 -9.22
N GLY A 106 6.68 0.87 -9.11
CA GLY A 106 7.84 0.45 -9.88
C GLY A 106 8.13 -1.03 -9.72
N ALA A 107 9.31 -1.44 -10.19
CA ALA A 107 9.74 -2.83 -10.11
C ALA A 107 9.78 -3.31 -8.68
N GLY A 108 9.35 -4.54 -8.45
CA GLY A 108 9.35 -5.14 -7.12
C GLY A 108 10.74 -5.57 -6.65
N GLN A 109 11.63 -5.90 -7.59
CA GLN A 109 12.95 -6.43 -7.23
C GLN A 109 13.78 -5.49 -6.36
N PRO A 110 13.94 -4.19 -6.70
CA PRO A 110 14.72 -3.29 -5.84
C PRO A 110 14.14 -3.17 -4.42
N ALA A 111 12.81 -3.18 -4.30
CA ALA A 111 12.15 -3.14 -2.99
C ALA A 111 12.42 -4.42 -2.20
N TRP A 112 12.31 -5.57 -2.84
CA TRP A 112 12.60 -6.86 -2.21
C TRP A 112 14.06 -6.94 -1.74
N ASP A 113 14.99 -6.49 -2.56
CA ASP A 113 16.42 -6.51 -2.22
C ASP A 113 16.75 -5.59 -1.04
N ALA A 114 16.03 -4.47 -0.91
CA ALA A 114 16.25 -3.50 0.16
C ALA A 114 15.46 -3.82 1.44
N ALA A 115 14.57 -4.81 1.40
CA ALA A 115 13.75 -5.16 2.55
C ALA A 115 14.59 -5.79 3.66
N GLY A 116 14.06 -5.72 4.89
CA GLY A 116 14.74 -6.27 6.07
C GLY A 116 14.74 -7.79 6.08
N ALA A 117 15.29 -8.35 7.16
CA ALA A 117 15.40 -9.80 7.32
C ALA A 117 14.03 -10.47 7.32
N MET A 118 13.99 -11.73 6.85
CA MET A 118 12.76 -12.50 6.88
C MET A 118 12.31 -12.79 8.31
N GLN A 119 11.07 -12.46 8.61
CA GLN A 119 10.46 -12.71 9.91
C GLN A 119 9.89 -14.12 9.99
N LYS A 120 9.51 -14.53 11.18
CA LYS A 120 8.94 -15.87 11.40
C LYS A 120 7.70 -16.15 10.56
N ASN A 121 6.92 -15.10 10.26
CA ASN A 121 5.72 -15.23 9.44
C ASN A 121 5.99 -15.23 7.93
N GLY A 122 7.26 -15.25 7.52
CA GLY A 122 7.64 -15.26 6.12
C GLY A 122 7.66 -13.88 5.45
N GLN A 123 7.43 -12.82 6.20
CA GLN A 123 7.41 -11.46 5.66
C GLN A 123 8.74 -10.75 5.85
N ARG A 124 9.04 -9.84 4.92
CA ARG A 124 10.16 -8.92 5.01
C ARG A 124 9.61 -7.49 4.97
N ALA A 125 9.97 -6.69 5.97
CA ALA A 125 9.49 -5.32 6.07
C ALA A 125 10.37 -4.35 5.30
N ILE A 126 9.76 -3.32 4.72
CA ILE A 126 10.48 -2.21 4.10
C ILE A 126 9.80 -0.90 4.47
N SER A 127 10.59 0.11 4.84
CA SER A 127 10.07 1.41 5.22
C SER A 127 9.66 2.21 3.99
N LEU A 128 8.70 3.12 4.16
CA LEU A 128 8.31 4.04 3.11
C LEU A 128 9.47 4.96 2.72
N SER A 129 10.34 5.32 3.68
CA SER A 129 11.54 6.10 3.40
C SER A 129 12.45 5.43 2.40
N LYS A 130 12.68 4.12 2.57
CA LYS A 130 13.50 3.35 1.62
C LYS A 130 12.85 3.28 0.25
N LEU A 131 11.53 3.06 0.22
CA LEU A 131 10.79 3.02 -1.04
C LEU A 131 10.88 4.35 -1.79
N ARG A 132 10.76 5.47 -1.07
CA ARG A 132 10.90 6.80 -1.68
C ARG A 132 12.31 7.01 -2.24
N ALA A 133 13.33 6.54 -1.53
CA ALA A 133 14.71 6.64 -1.98
C ALA A 133 14.96 5.82 -3.25
N ILE A 134 14.41 4.62 -3.33
CA ILE A 134 14.49 3.78 -4.52
C ILE A 134 13.81 4.47 -5.70
N ALA A 135 12.62 5.02 -5.50
CA ALA A 135 11.87 5.74 -6.53
C ALA A 135 12.65 6.95 -7.04
N ALA A 136 13.25 7.73 -6.14
CA ALA A 136 14.05 8.90 -6.51
C ALA A 136 15.29 8.51 -7.31
N ALA A 137 15.97 7.44 -6.91
CA ALA A 137 17.15 6.93 -7.64
C ALA A 137 16.79 6.47 -9.06
N SER A 138 15.61 5.86 -9.23
CA SER A 138 15.13 5.43 -10.53
C SER A 138 14.89 6.59 -11.49
N PHE A 139 14.50 7.75 -10.97
CA PHE A 139 14.27 8.95 -11.78
C PHE A 139 15.56 9.62 -12.24
N THR A 140 16.65 9.44 -11.48
CA THR A 140 17.92 10.10 -11.77
C THR A 140 18.86 9.24 -12.61
N ALA A 141 18.50 8.01 -12.86
CA ALA A 141 19.35 7.06 -13.59
C ALA A 141 19.32 7.24 -15.13
#